data_bba136c0fa823e5417a4d286f4e3e37c
#
_entry.id   bba136c0fa823e5417a4d286f4e3e37c
#
_cell.length_a   1.000
_cell.length_b   1.000
_cell.length_c   1.000
_cell.angle_alpha   90.00
_cell.angle_beta   90.00
_cell.angle_gamma   90.00
#
_symmetry.space_group_name_H-M   'P 1'
#
loop_
_entity.id
_entity.type
_entity.pdbx_description
1 polymer ?
#
loop_
_entity_poly.entity_id
_entity_poly.type
_entity_poly.pdbx_seq_one_letter_code
_entity_poly.pdbx_strand_id
1 'polypeptide(L)'
;MQSERERREDAAAVPYLIADAQEQFAKLADEIRTYLSAPHGLGEEERRQYSETLNRAVLGYSQEREQVLAVITDRLIRLRIHEAANVQHPYQNLAEALFAEVIGLSVLELVLADKEGLEEIQVVGEKIFIVKHGVTAPSPYRFDSIREVERIQQNLVLYNNDRINPRKRWAEVMLRDGSRVTMTGFGFTASPTLTIRFYTVRSFSLETLSSPAYRTMNERIQRLLKAVLAARFNLVIIGPTNSGKTNLMKALIAELPDEERIITIEGRFEMMLGRDFPSKNVVEYMADEEDAYHRSDQAFKLALRQSPQRIIHAEIRDLDANIYVRACTRGHSGSMTTVHANRLEDVPEAITDMCMLDGRGMNAERLTKRITHYVTEIGIEMSYLNGRRVISRIGELCWKDGQAYVSDWVRFDETLNDWMYPSQPSVSAAARLSAGGDNDE
;
A
#
# COMPACT_ATOMS: atom_id res chain seq x y z
N MET A 1 49.97 -7.32 -3.48
CA MET A 1 50.04 -7.88 -2.11
C MET A 1 50.42 -6.87 -1.03
N GLN A 2 50.91 -5.67 -1.35
CA GLN A 2 51.14 -4.59 -0.36
C GLN A 2 49.92 -3.71 -0.09
N SER A 3 48.98 -3.58 -1.05
CA SER A 3 47.81 -2.72 -0.90
C SER A 3 46.63 -3.29 -0.07
N GLU A 4 46.64 -4.60 0.21
CA GLU A 4 45.64 -5.26 1.06
C GLU A 4 46.01 -5.33 2.54
N ARG A 5 47.31 -5.17 2.86
CA ARG A 5 47.78 -5.07 4.25
C ARG A 5 47.52 -3.69 4.85
N GLU A 6 47.68 -2.62 4.09
CA GLU A 6 47.42 -1.25 4.56
C GLU A 6 45.92 -0.98 4.81
N ARG A 7 45.01 -1.64 4.07
CA ARG A 7 43.55 -1.53 4.33
C ARG A 7 43.05 -2.33 5.55
N ARG A 8 43.88 -3.25 6.09
CA ARG A 8 43.51 -4.01 7.30
C ARG A 8 44.09 -3.40 8.58
N GLU A 9 45.09 -2.53 8.50
CA GLU A 9 45.66 -1.85 9.68
C GLU A 9 44.88 -0.61 10.07
N ASP A 10 44.20 0.07 9.13
CA ASP A 10 43.30 1.20 9.44
C ASP A 10 41.95 0.79 10.07
N ALA A 11 41.56 -0.48 9.99
CA ALA A 11 40.31 -0.98 10.59
C ALA A 11 40.46 -1.40 12.08
N ALA A 12 41.69 -1.38 12.63
CA ALA A 12 41.97 -1.91 13.98
C ALA A 12 42.24 -0.84 15.05
N ALA A 13 42.15 0.45 14.73
CA ALA A 13 42.68 1.49 15.63
C ALA A 13 41.60 2.40 16.31
N VAL A 14 40.32 2.07 16.35
CA VAL A 14 39.30 2.99 16.95
C VAL A 14 38.24 2.31 17.82
N PRO A 15 38.49 1.36 18.71
CA PRO A 15 37.44 0.87 19.61
C PRO A 15 37.17 1.76 20.83
N TYR A 16 38.14 2.47 21.36
CA TYR A 16 38.00 3.22 22.62
C TYR A 16 37.35 4.61 22.46
N LEU A 17 37.65 5.33 21.39
CA LEU A 17 37.06 6.64 21.10
C LEU A 17 35.60 6.55 20.66
N ILE A 18 35.22 5.45 19.99
CA ILE A 18 33.84 5.20 19.55
C ILE A 18 32.93 4.89 20.74
N ALA A 19 33.39 4.12 21.71
CA ALA A 19 32.60 3.76 22.90
C ALA A 19 32.24 4.98 23.76
N ASP A 20 33.17 5.92 23.95
CA ASP A 20 32.91 7.14 24.71
C ASP A 20 31.95 8.08 23.98
N ALA A 21 32.06 8.21 22.67
CA ALA A 21 31.14 8.99 21.85
C ALA A 21 29.71 8.40 21.82
N GLN A 22 29.58 7.09 21.75
CA GLN A 22 28.26 6.40 21.82
C GLN A 22 27.63 6.56 23.21
N GLU A 23 28.40 6.46 24.29
CA GLU A 23 27.89 6.66 25.65
C GLU A 23 27.44 8.11 25.87
N GLN A 24 28.19 9.10 25.35
CA GLN A 24 27.80 10.51 25.39
C GLN A 24 26.53 10.78 24.59
N PHE A 25 26.38 10.20 23.40
CA PHE A 25 25.18 10.30 22.60
C PHE A 25 23.96 9.69 23.30
N ALA A 26 24.12 8.50 23.90
CA ALA A 26 23.06 7.82 24.65
C ALA A 26 22.59 8.67 25.85
N LYS A 27 23.53 9.27 26.61
CA LYS A 27 23.19 10.17 27.72
C LYS A 27 22.45 11.41 27.24
N LEU A 28 22.85 11.98 26.10
CA LEU A 28 22.18 13.11 25.51
C LEU A 28 20.78 12.74 25.00
N ALA A 29 20.63 11.59 24.37
CA ALA A 29 19.32 11.07 23.95
C ALA A 29 18.36 10.88 25.13
N ASP A 30 18.86 10.38 26.28
CA ASP A 30 18.07 10.24 27.50
C ASP A 30 17.66 11.61 28.09
N GLU A 31 18.56 12.59 28.06
CA GLU A 31 18.25 13.97 28.47
C GLU A 31 17.13 14.56 27.58
N ILE A 32 17.27 14.44 26.26
CA ILE A 32 16.25 14.93 25.30
C ILE A 32 14.94 14.18 25.47
N ARG A 33 14.97 12.87 25.67
CA ARG A 33 13.78 12.04 25.94
C ARG A 33 13.03 12.52 27.19
N THR A 34 13.77 12.77 28.28
CA THR A 34 13.22 13.30 29.52
C THR A 34 12.61 14.69 29.32
N TYR A 35 13.31 15.55 28.59
CA TYR A 35 12.84 16.89 28.28
C TYR A 35 11.56 16.91 27.45
N LEU A 36 11.47 16.06 26.42
CA LEU A 36 10.29 15.95 25.56
C LEU A 36 9.10 15.26 26.25
N SER A 37 9.34 14.37 27.21
CA SER A 37 8.25 13.66 27.92
C SER A 37 7.62 14.48 29.04
N ALA A 38 8.29 15.50 29.56
CA ALA A 38 7.82 16.31 30.69
C ALA A 38 7.84 17.81 30.34
N PRO A 39 6.94 18.30 29.48
CA PRO A 39 6.85 19.73 29.19
C PRO A 39 6.44 20.49 30.44
N HIS A 40 7.39 21.25 31.00
CA HIS A 40 7.17 22.04 32.21
C HIS A 40 6.32 23.26 31.89
N GLY A 41 5.36 23.56 32.78
CA GLY A 41 4.57 24.81 32.75
C GLY A 41 3.37 24.81 31.82
N LEU A 42 3.06 23.70 31.14
CA LEU A 42 1.90 23.59 30.26
C LEU A 42 0.63 23.16 31.01
N GLY A 43 -0.50 23.80 30.68
CA GLY A 43 -1.83 23.36 31.06
C GLY A 43 -2.22 22.01 30.44
N GLU A 44 -3.38 21.45 30.83
CA GLU A 44 -3.81 20.13 30.38
C GLU A 44 -4.07 20.10 28.86
N GLU A 45 -4.69 21.14 28.31
CA GLU A 45 -4.94 21.29 26.86
C GLU A 45 -3.66 21.45 26.07
N GLU A 46 -2.71 22.25 26.57
CA GLU A 46 -1.41 22.47 25.92
C GLU A 46 -0.57 21.18 25.93
N ARG A 47 -0.64 20.38 26.98
CA ARG A 47 0.00 19.06 27.02
C ARG A 47 -0.58 18.10 25.98
N ARG A 48 -1.91 18.13 25.79
CA ARG A 48 -2.59 17.33 24.79
C ARG A 48 -2.13 17.72 23.39
N GLN A 49 -2.11 19.03 23.06
CA GLN A 49 -1.64 19.54 21.79
C GLN A 49 -0.17 19.20 21.54
N TYR A 50 0.67 19.32 22.55
CA TYR A 50 2.08 18.95 22.46
C TYR A 50 2.27 17.46 22.21
N SER A 51 1.54 16.62 22.91
CA SER A 51 1.53 15.18 22.67
C SER A 51 1.09 14.86 21.24
N GLU A 52 0.06 15.51 20.73
CA GLU A 52 -0.40 15.35 19.35
C GLU A 52 0.67 15.77 18.33
N THR A 53 1.41 16.86 18.60
CA THR A 53 2.53 17.32 17.75
C THR A 53 3.64 16.24 17.68
N LEU A 54 4.06 15.68 18.82
CA LEU A 54 5.06 14.61 18.86
C LEU A 54 4.59 13.41 18.02
N ASN A 55 3.31 13.09 18.10
CA ASN A 55 2.66 12.01 17.41
C ASN A 55 2.74 12.15 15.90
N ARG A 56 2.27 13.27 15.44
CA ARG A 56 2.25 13.61 14.02
C ARG A 56 3.66 13.67 13.44
N ALA A 57 4.64 14.14 14.23
CA ALA A 57 6.04 14.14 13.82
C ALA A 57 6.57 12.73 13.53
N VAL A 58 6.24 11.73 14.38
CA VAL A 58 6.64 10.32 14.17
C VAL A 58 5.98 9.73 12.94
N LEU A 59 4.72 10.08 12.68
CA LEU A 59 3.95 9.58 11.54
C LEU A 59 4.35 10.24 10.20
N GLY A 60 5.31 11.18 10.21
CA GLY A 60 5.87 11.79 9.00
C GLY A 60 5.21 13.10 8.58
N TYR A 61 4.51 13.80 9.48
CA TYR A 61 4.01 15.15 9.22
C TYR A 61 5.15 16.15 9.29
N SER A 62 5.48 16.78 8.18
CA SER A 62 6.68 17.64 8.04
C SER A 62 6.67 18.85 8.94
N GLN A 63 5.53 19.53 9.09
CA GLN A 63 5.40 20.73 9.93
C GLN A 63 5.67 20.40 11.41
N GLU A 64 5.09 19.33 11.90
CA GLU A 64 5.24 18.87 13.28
C GLU A 64 6.65 18.32 13.52
N ARG A 65 7.26 17.66 12.52
CA ARG A 65 8.67 17.23 12.58
C ARG A 65 9.61 18.45 12.73
N GLU A 66 9.41 19.50 11.92
CA GLU A 66 10.20 20.73 12.01
C GLU A 66 10.03 21.42 13.37
N GLN A 67 8.83 21.46 13.94
CA GLN A 67 8.58 21.98 15.27
C GLN A 67 9.36 21.22 16.35
N VAL A 68 9.33 19.89 16.30
CA VAL A 68 10.06 19.07 17.27
C VAL A 68 11.57 19.21 17.10
N LEU A 69 12.08 19.25 15.88
CA LEU A 69 13.50 19.52 15.60
C LEU A 69 13.93 20.90 16.14
N ALA A 70 13.10 21.93 16.01
CA ALA A 70 13.36 23.24 16.58
C ALA A 70 13.44 23.19 18.12
N VAL A 71 12.55 22.43 18.78
CA VAL A 71 12.58 22.22 20.24
C VAL A 71 13.85 21.50 20.68
N ILE A 72 14.28 20.46 19.95
CA ILE A 72 15.53 19.75 20.23
C ILE A 72 16.72 20.71 20.06
N THR A 73 16.75 21.47 18.97
CA THR A 73 17.83 22.43 18.68
C THR A 73 17.93 23.49 19.75
N ASP A 74 16.80 24.10 20.18
CA ASP A 74 16.79 25.07 21.27
C ASP A 74 17.33 24.47 22.59
N ARG A 75 16.96 23.20 22.88
CA ARG A 75 17.48 22.50 24.07
C ARG A 75 19.00 22.31 23.99
N LEU A 76 19.53 21.91 22.83
CA LEU A 76 20.98 21.77 22.60
C LEU A 76 21.72 23.10 22.81
N ILE A 77 21.18 24.22 22.30
CA ILE A 77 21.75 25.56 22.49
C ILE A 77 21.79 25.90 23.98
N ARG A 78 20.72 25.64 24.72
CA ARG A 78 20.66 25.90 26.18
C ARG A 78 21.64 25.05 26.97
N LEU A 79 21.88 23.81 26.54
CA LEU A 79 22.90 22.94 27.12
C LEU A 79 24.32 23.28 26.68
N ARG A 80 24.49 24.30 25.81
CA ARG A 80 25.78 24.73 25.21
C ARG A 80 26.48 23.58 24.48
N ILE A 81 25.70 22.66 23.91
CA ILE A 81 26.22 21.55 23.08
C ILE A 81 26.26 22.08 21.64
N HIS A 82 27.45 22.25 21.12
CA HIS A 82 27.69 22.64 19.73
C HIS A 82 27.97 21.37 18.90
N GLU A 83 27.62 21.36 17.60
CA GLU A 83 27.85 20.24 16.65
C GLU A 83 29.30 19.74 16.57
N ALA A 84 30.26 20.56 17.08
CA ALA A 84 31.66 20.21 17.07
C ALA A 84 32.10 19.13 18.07
N ALA A 85 31.22 18.58 18.87
CA ALA A 85 31.55 17.43 19.72
C ALA A 85 31.48 16.15 18.87
N ASN A 86 32.54 15.80 18.20
CA ASN A 86 33.05 14.52 17.64
C ASN A 86 32.14 13.27 17.58
N VAL A 87 30.83 13.42 17.54
CA VAL A 87 29.93 12.29 17.32
C VAL A 87 29.76 12.12 15.82
N GLN A 88 30.53 11.22 15.22
CA GLN A 88 30.27 10.78 13.85
C GLN A 88 28.95 10.02 13.82
N HIS A 89 27.91 10.65 13.30
CA HIS A 89 26.63 10.01 13.02
C HIS A 89 26.28 10.18 11.53
N PRO A 90 25.56 9.24 10.94
CA PRO A 90 25.22 9.27 9.51
C PRO A 90 24.08 10.26 9.18
N TYR A 91 23.53 10.98 10.16
CA TYR A 91 22.47 11.96 10.00
C TYR A 91 23.03 13.34 9.59
N GLN A 92 22.18 14.22 9.05
CA GLN A 92 22.59 15.53 8.57
C GLN A 92 23.16 16.43 9.69
N ASN A 93 22.60 16.33 10.90
CA ASN A 93 23.02 17.07 12.08
C ASN A 93 22.65 16.34 13.37
N LEU A 94 23.14 16.83 14.51
CA LEU A 94 22.90 16.22 15.82
C LEU A 94 21.41 16.22 16.23
N ALA A 95 20.65 17.27 15.87
CA ALA A 95 19.23 17.33 16.19
C ALA A 95 18.42 16.25 15.43
N GLU A 96 18.75 16.00 14.18
CA GLU A 96 18.17 14.91 13.39
C GLU A 96 18.51 13.54 13.98
N ALA A 97 19.76 13.33 14.41
CA ALA A 97 20.17 12.08 15.06
C ALA A 97 19.38 11.86 16.37
N LEU A 98 19.24 12.88 17.18
CA LEU A 98 18.46 12.82 18.44
C LEU A 98 16.96 12.65 18.19
N PHE A 99 16.41 13.30 17.17
CA PHE A 99 15.03 13.07 16.77
C PHE A 99 14.82 11.60 16.41
N ALA A 100 15.66 11.06 15.52
CA ALA A 100 15.57 9.67 15.08
C ALA A 100 15.65 8.70 16.27
N GLU A 101 16.59 8.92 17.20
CA GLU A 101 16.80 8.04 18.35
C GLU A 101 15.70 8.16 19.41
N VAL A 102 15.18 9.36 19.68
CA VAL A 102 14.27 9.57 20.83
C VAL A 102 12.82 9.27 20.47
N ILE A 103 12.34 9.82 19.36
CA ILE A 103 10.94 9.72 18.93
C ILE A 103 10.76 9.16 17.52
N GLY A 104 11.73 9.32 16.63
CA GLY A 104 11.68 8.85 15.26
C GLY A 104 11.86 7.35 15.10
N LEU A 105 12.17 6.95 13.89
CA LEU A 105 12.31 5.56 13.47
C LEU A 105 13.76 5.05 13.54
N SER A 106 14.63 5.76 14.30
CA SER A 106 16.04 5.41 14.48
C SER A 106 16.75 5.21 13.13
N VAL A 107 17.54 4.17 13.00
CA VAL A 107 18.30 3.83 11.78
C VAL A 107 17.42 3.68 10.53
N LEU A 108 16.12 3.44 10.66
CA LEU A 108 15.20 3.43 9.52
C LEU A 108 15.06 4.81 8.86
N GLU A 109 15.31 5.92 9.57
CA GLU A 109 15.34 7.27 8.98
C GLU A 109 16.40 7.37 7.87
N LEU A 110 17.53 6.66 8.02
CA LEU A 110 18.59 6.62 7.01
C LEU A 110 18.18 5.81 5.79
N VAL A 111 17.46 4.69 6.00
CA VAL A 111 16.87 3.91 4.90
C VAL A 111 15.82 4.75 4.17
N LEU A 112 15.02 5.51 4.90
CA LEU A 112 13.98 6.38 4.38
C LEU A 112 14.51 7.65 3.67
N ALA A 113 15.75 8.01 3.89
CA ALA A 113 16.39 9.13 3.19
C ALA A 113 16.57 8.82 1.68
N ASP A 114 16.73 7.54 1.31
CA ASP A 114 16.78 7.08 -0.08
C ASP A 114 15.53 6.27 -0.43
N LYS A 115 14.44 6.98 -0.72
CA LYS A 115 13.14 6.38 -1.09
C LYS A 115 13.04 5.94 -2.54
N GLU A 116 14.07 6.17 -3.35
CA GLU A 116 13.99 5.85 -4.77
C GLU A 116 13.84 4.34 -5.01
N GLY A 117 12.72 3.95 -5.65
CA GLY A 117 12.39 2.56 -5.92
C GLY A 117 12.06 1.71 -4.69
N LEU A 118 12.06 2.29 -3.48
CA LEU A 118 11.77 1.58 -2.24
C LEU A 118 10.28 1.20 -2.18
N GLU A 119 10.00 -0.10 -2.12
CA GLU A 119 8.64 -0.67 -2.06
C GLU A 119 8.31 -1.17 -0.66
N GLU A 120 9.29 -1.74 0.05
CA GLU A 120 9.06 -2.30 1.39
C GLU A 120 10.35 -2.29 2.21
N ILE A 121 10.22 -2.06 3.51
CA ILE A 121 11.25 -2.32 4.52
C ILE A 121 10.76 -3.47 5.40
N GLN A 122 11.60 -4.47 5.63
CA GLN A 122 11.32 -5.62 6.47
C GLN A 122 12.33 -5.69 7.61
N VAL A 123 11.85 -5.60 8.85
CA VAL A 123 12.67 -5.73 10.06
C VAL A 123 12.35 -7.05 10.74
N VAL A 124 13.39 -7.83 11.05
CA VAL A 124 13.31 -9.07 11.81
C VAL A 124 14.38 -9.06 12.89
N GLY A 125 13.96 -8.82 14.13
CA GLY A 125 14.90 -8.52 15.21
C GLY A 125 15.73 -7.27 14.84
N GLU A 126 17.06 -7.40 14.88
CA GLU A 126 17.96 -6.29 14.54
C GLU A 126 18.23 -6.13 13.04
N LYS A 127 17.82 -7.10 12.22
CA LYS A 127 18.12 -7.14 10.78
C LYS A 127 17.10 -6.35 9.98
N ILE A 128 17.57 -5.60 8.98
CA ILE A 128 16.75 -4.84 8.06
C ILE A 128 16.98 -5.36 6.64
N PHE A 129 15.90 -5.64 5.95
CA PHE A 129 15.87 -5.94 4.51
C PHE A 129 15.06 -4.87 3.80
N ILE A 130 15.47 -4.53 2.58
CA ILE A 130 14.79 -3.56 1.72
C ILE A 130 14.35 -4.23 0.44
N VAL A 131 13.16 -3.87 -0.03
CA VAL A 131 12.63 -4.29 -1.32
C VAL A 131 12.63 -3.09 -2.25
N LYS A 132 13.44 -3.15 -3.30
CA LYS A 132 13.49 -2.14 -4.37
C LYS A 132 13.23 -2.82 -5.71
N HIS A 133 12.28 -2.30 -6.50
CA HIS A 133 11.91 -2.85 -7.82
C HIS A 133 11.59 -4.36 -7.79
N GLY A 134 10.93 -4.81 -6.72
CA GLY A 134 10.57 -6.23 -6.52
C GLY A 134 11.71 -7.14 -6.07
N VAL A 135 12.93 -6.62 -5.87
CA VAL A 135 14.09 -7.38 -5.41
C VAL A 135 14.36 -7.09 -3.93
N THR A 136 14.46 -8.15 -3.13
CA THR A 136 14.79 -8.05 -1.71
C THR A 136 16.30 -8.14 -1.51
N ALA A 137 16.87 -7.22 -0.75
CA ALA A 137 18.29 -7.20 -0.38
C ALA A 137 18.47 -6.83 1.11
N PRO A 138 19.55 -7.29 1.78
CA PRO A 138 19.86 -6.80 3.11
C PRO A 138 20.23 -5.32 3.07
N SER A 139 19.76 -4.56 4.05
CA SER A 139 20.14 -3.16 4.25
C SER A 139 21.62 -3.06 4.72
N PRO A 140 22.35 -2.01 4.36
CA PRO A 140 23.64 -1.71 4.97
C PRO A 140 23.50 -1.29 6.45
N TYR A 141 22.30 -0.94 6.89
CA TYR A 141 22.00 -0.54 8.27
C TYR A 141 21.34 -1.69 9.03
N ARG A 142 21.53 -1.70 10.35
CA ARG A 142 20.90 -2.63 11.30
C ARG A 142 20.61 -1.91 12.60
N PHE A 143 19.69 -2.41 13.38
CA PHE A 143 19.46 -1.93 14.75
C PHE A 143 20.56 -2.42 15.69
N ASP A 144 20.90 -1.63 16.70
CA ASP A 144 21.87 -1.99 17.73
C ASP A 144 21.27 -2.99 18.73
N SER A 145 19.95 -2.98 18.92
CA SER A 145 19.28 -3.89 19.85
C SER A 145 17.81 -4.12 19.49
N ILE A 146 17.29 -5.27 19.93
CA ILE A 146 15.87 -5.61 19.86
C ILE A 146 15.00 -4.57 20.61
N ARG A 147 15.50 -4.00 21.71
CA ARG A 147 14.79 -2.99 22.49
C ARG A 147 14.49 -1.72 21.69
N GLU A 148 15.34 -1.38 20.76
CA GLU A 148 15.16 -0.25 19.87
C GLU A 148 13.99 -0.48 18.92
N VAL A 149 13.86 -1.69 18.36
CA VAL A 149 12.72 -2.09 17.54
C VAL A 149 11.42 -2.03 18.35
N GLU A 150 11.43 -2.58 19.56
CA GLU A 150 10.28 -2.54 20.47
C GLU A 150 9.87 -1.10 20.83
N ARG A 151 10.85 -0.20 21.03
CA ARG A 151 10.60 1.23 21.26
C ARG A 151 9.88 1.87 20.07
N ILE A 152 10.35 1.60 18.85
CA ILE A 152 9.72 2.12 17.63
C ILE A 152 8.28 1.59 17.51
N GLN A 153 8.05 0.30 17.78
CA GLN A 153 6.72 -0.27 17.78
C GLN A 153 5.79 0.46 18.77
N GLN A 154 6.27 0.76 19.97
CA GLN A 154 5.49 1.51 20.97
C GLN A 154 5.22 2.95 20.50
N ASN A 155 6.22 3.65 19.95
CA ASN A 155 6.04 5.00 19.45
C ASN A 155 4.98 5.07 18.34
N LEU A 156 4.99 4.13 17.40
CA LEU A 156 4.04 4.11 16.29
C LEU A 156 2.59 3.85 16.72
N VAL A 157 2.35 3.02 17.74
CA VAL A 157 0.98 2.70 18.19
C VAL A 157 0.39 3.75 19.13
N LEU A 158 1.24 4.43 19.92
CA LEU A 158 0.79 5.42 20.92
C LEU A 158 -0.19 6.45 20.33
N TYR A 159 -0.12 6.68 19.04
CA TYR A 159 -0.73 7.80 18.34
C TYR A 159 -1.83 7.41 17.36
N ASN A 160 -2.01 6.09 17.16
CA ASN A 160 -3.07 5.56 16.31
C ASN A 160 -4.25 4.96 17.11
N ASN A 161 -4.40 5.34 18.37
CA ASN A 161 -5.38 4.71 19.29
C ASN A 161 -5.28 3.17 19.33
N ASP A 162 -4.10 2.64 18.99
CA ASP A 162 -3.81 1.22 19.02
C ASP A 162 -2.75 0.90 20.09
N ARG A 163 -2.51 -0.35 20.33
CA ARG A 163 -1.56 -0.85 21.32
C ARG A 163 -0.92 -2.14 20.85
N ILE A 164 0.35 -2.29 21.16
CA ILE A 164 1.06 -3.56 21.05
C ILE A 164 1.60 -3.92 22.44
N ASN A 165 1.21 -5.06 22.98
CA ASN A 165 1.55 -5.49 24.33
C ASN A 165 1.33 -7.02 24.49
N PRO A 166 1.63 -7.64 25.64
CA PRO A 166 1.44 -9.08 25.83
C PRO A 166 0.00 -9.61 25.59
N ARG A 167 -1.04 -8.74 25.62
CA ARG A 167 -2.43 -9.12 25.31
C ARG A 167 -2.76 -8.97 23.83
N LYS A 168 -2.28 -7.91 23.19
CA LYS A 168 -2.40 -7.66 21.76
C LYS A 168 -0.98 -7.61 21.18
N ARG A 169 -0.51 -8.72 20.63
CA ARG A 169 0.89 -8.94 20.23
C ARG A 169 1.23 -8.53 18.81
N TRP A 170 0.33 -7.84 18.16
CA TRP A 170 0.50 -7.28 16.83
C TRP A 170 -0.24 -5.93 16.73
N ALA A 171 0.16 -5.10 15.79
CA ALA A 171 -0.51 -3.84 15.45
C ALA A 171 -0.29 -3.49 14.00
N GLU A 172 -1.23 -2.73 13.45
CA GLU A 172 -1.08 -2.08 12.14
C GLU A 172 -1.33 -0.59 12.27
N VAL A 173 -0.46 0.21 11.67
CA VAL A 173 -0.59 1.66 11.64
C VAL A 173 -0.37 2.20 10.23
N MET A 174 -0.99 3.34 9.93
CA MET A 174 -0.81 4.05 8.67
C MET A 174 0.06 5.29 8.91
N LEU A 175 1.10 5.46 8.09
CA LEU A 175 1.86 6.69 8.04
C LEU A 175 1.12 7.74 7.20
N ARG A 176 1.53 9.01 7.32
CA ARG A 176 0.90 10.12 6.59
C ARG A 176 0.87 9.92 5.08
N ASP A 177 1.91 9.32 4.52
CA ASP A 177 2.04 9.09 3.08
C ASP A 177 1.18 7.91 2.56
N GLY A 178 0.39 7.28 3.45
CA GLY A 178 -0.40 6.10 3.15
C GLY A 178 0.38 4.79 3.28
N SER A 179 1.66 4.83 3.67
CA SER A 179 2.45 3.62 3.92
C SER A 179 1.89 2.87 5.12
N ARG A 180 1.80 1.54 4.99
CA ARG A 180 1.30 0.64 6.04
C ARG A 180 2.46 0.04 6.82
N VAL A 181 2.38 0.12 8.14
CA VAL A 181 3.32 -0.52 9.05
C VAL A 181 2.61 -1.65 9.78
N THR A 182 3.07 -2.87 9.58
CA THR A 182 2.61 -4.05 10.32
C THR A 182 3.68 -4.48 11.30
N MET A 183 3.31 -4.71 12.55
CA MET A 183 4.23 -5.01 13.65
C MET A 183 3.81 -6.24 14.42
N THR A 184 4.75 -7.08 14.82
CA THR A 184 4.53 -8.20 15.73
C THR A 184 5.60 -8.28 16.79
N GLY A 185 5.26 -8.81 17.97
CA GLY A 185 6.20 -8.91 19.09
C GLY A 185 5.65 -9.73 20.24
N PHE A 186 6.20 -9.54 21.43
CA PHE A 186 5.74 -10.14 22.70
C PHE A 186 5.57 -11.68 22.65
N GLY A 187 6.46 -12.38 21.91
CA GLY A 187 6.42 -13.83 21.78
C GLY A 187 5.34 -14.37 20.83
N PHE A 188 4.69 -13.51 20.03
CA PHE A 188 3.87 -13.94 18.90
C PHE A 188 4.75 -14.37 17.73
N THR A 189 5.86 -13.69 17.54
CA THR A 189 6.98 -14.07 16.68
C THR A 189 8.23 -14.28 17.53
N ALA A 190 9.18 -15.08 17.03
CA ALA A 190 10.43 -15.39 17.75
C ALA A 190 11.28 -14.14 18.06
N SER A 191 11.19 -13.13 17.21
CA SER A 191 11.77 -11.80 17.39
C SER A 191 10.73 -10.76 17.01
N PRO A 192 10.79 -9.51 17.53
CA PRO A 192 9.91 -8.46 17.06
C PRO A 192 10.13 -8.21 15.58
N THR A 193 9.03 -7.96 14.86
CA THR A 193 9.07 -7.62 13.44
C THR A 193 8.40 -6.28 13.19
N LEU A 194 8.86 -5.59 12.15
CA LEU A 194 8.22 -4.40 11.65
C LEU A 194 8.34 -4.41 10.13
N THR A 195 7.23 -4.34 9.43
CA THR A 195 7.20 -4.27 7.97
C THR A 195 6.55 -2.95 7.57
N ILE A 196 7.29 -2.09 6.85
CA ILE A 196 6.76 -0.87 6.28
C ILE A 196 6.56 -1.12 4.79
N ARG A 197 5.33 -1.10 4.33
CA ARG A 197 4.99 -1.21 2.92
C ARG A 197 4.64 0.18 2.40
N PHE A 198 5.49 0.67 1.47
CA PHE A 198 5.31 1.97 0.88
C PHE A 198 4.26 1.92 -0.21
N TYR A 199 3.46 2.95 -0.22
CA TYR A 199 2.55 3.18 -1.32
C TYR A 199 3.31 3.92 -2.44
N THR A 200 4.01 3.15 -3.28
CA THR A 200 4.88 3.69 -4.36
C THR A 200 4.16 3.80 -5.69
N VAL A 201 2.92 4.28 -5.69
CA VAL A 201 2.27 4.52 -6.98
C VAL A 201 2.86 5.77 -7.61
N ARG A 202 3.73 5.57 -8.59
CA ARG A 202 4.41 6.64 -9.32
C ARG A 202 3.71 7.02 -10.61
N SER A 203 2.72 6.23 -11.03
CA SER A 203 2.01 6.44 -12.28
C SER A 203 0.54 6.10 -12.12
N PHE A 204 -0.31 7.07 -12.47
CA PHE A 204 -1.76 6.93 -12.40
C PHE A 204 -2.41 7.01 -13.78
N SER A 205 -1.66 6.82 -14.88
CA SER A 205 -2.23 6.84 -16.23
C SER A 205 -1.89 5.58 -17.00
N LEU A 206 -2.81 5.16 -17.87
CA LEU A 206 -2.57 4.06 -18.79
C LEU A 206 -1.45 4.40 -19.76
N GLU A 207 -1.27 5.68 -20.11
CA GLU A 207 -0.20 6.16 -20.96
C GLU A 207 1.17 5.90 -20.33
N THR A 208 1.36 6.22 -19.07
CA THR A 208 2.62 5.93 -18.37
C THR A 208 2.87 4.43 -18.29
N LEU A 209 1.84 3.62 -17.99
CA LEU A 209 1.98 2.16 -17.94
C LEU A 209 2.29 1.54 -19.30
N SER A 210 1.90 2.19 -20.41
CA SER A 210 2.24 1.75 -21.77
C SER A 210 3.61 2.25 -22.25
N SER A 211 4.20 3.24 -21.56
CA SER A 211 5.48 3.82 -21.93
C SER A 211 6.63 2.79 -21.95
N PRO A 212 7.71 3.04 -22.72
CA PRO A 212 8.87 2.15 -22.76
C PRO A 212 9.51 1.87 -21.39
N ALA A 213 9.40 2.81 -20.44
CA ALA A 213 9.96 2.66 -19.09
C ALA A 213 9.25 1.57 -18.27
N TYR A 214 7.92 1.45 -18.40
CA TYR A 214 7.12 0.46 -17.67
C TYR A 214 6.77 -0.75 -18.52
N ARG A 215 6.31 -0.51 -19.74
CA ARG A 215 5.87 -1.54 -20.69
C ARG A 215 4.97 -2.60 -20.03
N THR A 216 4.07 -2.15 -19.15
CA THR A 216 3.05 -3.00 -18.51
C THR A 216 2.00 -3.47 -19.52
N MET A 217 1.78 -2.67 -20.54
CA MET A 217 0.94 -2.93 -21.71
C MET A 217 1.51 -2.20 -22.93
N ASN A 218 0.96 -2.46 -24.11
CA ASN A 218 1.24 -1.66 -25.31
C ASN A 218 0.06 -0.70 -25.61
N GLU A 219 0.24 0.21 -26.57
CA GLU A 219 -0.78 1.20 -26.94
C GLU A 219 -2.10 0.57 -27.42
N ARG A 220 -2.04 -0.62 -28.04
CA ARG A 220 -3.27 -1.33 -28.48
C ARG A 220 -4.09 -1.80 -27.28
N ILE A 221 -3.44 -2.29 -26.23
CA ILE A 221 -4.09 -2.66 -24.98
C ILE A 221 -4.60 -1.44 -24.26
N GLN A 222 -3.85 -0.33 -24.25
CA GLN A 222 -4.30 0.93 -23.66
C GLN A 222 -5.62 1.39 -24.31
N ARG A 223 -5.70 1.40 -25.65
CA ARG A 223 -6.94 1.76 -26.37
C ARG A 223 -8.07 0.79 -26.08
N LEU A 224 -7.79 -0.51 -26.01
CA LEU A 224 -8.78 -1.53 -25.64
C LEU A 224 -9.35 -1.26 -24.24
N LEU A 225 -8.51 -0.97 -23.24
CA LEU A 225 -8.95 -0.68 -21.87
C LEU A 225 -9.78 0.59 -21.81
N LYS A 226 -9.43 1.66 -22.54
CA LYS A 226 -10.25 2.85 -22.65
C LYS A 226 -11.63 2.53 -23.24
N ALA A 227 -11.71 1.76 -24.30
CA ALA A 227 -12.97 1.34 -24.89
C ALA A 227 -13.81 0.47 -23.93
N VAL A 228 -13.18 -0.43 -23.16
CA VAL A 228 -13.84 -1.25 -22.14
C VAL A 228 -14.43 -0.38 -21.02
N LEU A 229 -13.72 0.69 -20.59
CA LEU A 229 -14.21 1.63 -19.60
C LEU A 229 -15.39 2.45 -20.11
N ALA A 230 -15.30 2.98 -21.35
CA ALA A 230 -16.36 3.75 -22.00
C ALA A 230 -17.63 2.87 -22.20
N ALA A 231 -17.44 1.61 -22.60
CA ALA A 231 -18.51 0.62 -22.72
C ALA A 231 -19.09 0.13 -21.38
N ARG A 232 -18.55 0.59 -20.23
CA ARG A 232 -19.01 0.30 -18.88
C ARG A 232 -19.06 -1.22 -18.55
N PHE A 233 -18.07 -1.99 -19.00
CA PHE A 233 -17.94 -3.38 -18.57
C PHE A 233 -17.53 -3.46 -17.11
N ASN A 234 -18.07 -4.44 -16.39
CA ASN A 234 -17.57 -4.79 -15.06
C ASN A 234 -16.25 -5.55 -15.18
N LEU A 235 -15.24 -5.08 -14.42
CA LEU A 235 -13.88 -5.58 -14.50
C LEU A 235 -13.49 -6.35 -13.26
N VAL A 236 -12.78 -7.46 -13.45
CA VAL A 236 -12.08 -8.14 -12.38
C VAL A 236 -10.58 -8.22 -12.70
N ILE A 237 -9.74 -7.85 -11.74
CA ILE A 237 -8.28 -7.89 -11.88
C ILE A 237 -7.72 -8.93 -10.91
N ILE A 238 -6.96 -9.89 -11.44
CA ILE A 238 -6.28 -10.92 -10.66
C ILE A 238 -4.77 -10.86 -10.82
N GLY A 239 -4.06 -11.58 -9.99
CA GLY A 239 -2.61 -11.72 -10.05
C GLY A 239 -1.99 -11.81 -8.66
N PRO A 240 -0.71 -12.22 -8.56
CA PRO A 240 -0.01 -12.37 -7.29
C PRO A 240 0.04 -11.07 -6.47
N THR A 241 0.38 -11.20 -5.23
CA THR A 241 0.71 -10.03 -4.40
C THR A 241 1.85 -9.25 -5.07
N ASN A 242 1.75 -7.93 -5.03
CA ASN A 242 2.74 -7.02 -5.63
C ASN A 242 2.83 -7.04 -7.18
N SER A 243 1.88 -7.67 -7.88
CA SER A 243 1.83 -7.68 -9.35
C SER A 243 1.36 -6.34 -9.96
N GLY A 244 0.89 -5.39 -9.15
CA GLY A 244 0.45 -4.07 -9.62
C GLY A 244 -1.05 -3.93 -9.87
N LYS A 245 -1.90 -4.83 -9.34
CA LYS A 245 -3.37 -4.77 -9.46
C LYS A 245 -3.95 -3.41 -9.06
N THR A 246 -3.63 -2.94 -7.86
CA THR A 246 -4.10 -1.65 -7.33
C THR A 246 -3.61 -0.49 -8.20
N ASN A 247 -2.38 -0.56 -8.71
CA ASN A 247 -1.84 0.46 -9.60
C ASN A 247 -2.57 0.51 -10.94
N LEU A 248 -2.83 -0.65 -11.55
CA LEU A 248 -3.64 -0.73 -12.77
C LEU A 248 -5.06 -0.20 -12.52
N MET A 249 -5.69 -0.58 -11.41
CA MET A 249 -7.02 -0.09 -11.04
C MET A 249 -7.05 1.45 -10.93
N LYS A 250 -6.05 2.05 -10.28
CA LYS A 250 -5.93 3.53 -10.22
C LYS A 250 -5.74 4.15 -11.60
N ALA A 251 -4.93 3.55 -12.45
CA ALA A 251 -4.73 4.04 -13.83
C ALA A 251 -6.03 3.96 -14.65
N LEU A 252 -6.84 2.93 -14.44
CA LEU A 252 -8.17 2.83 -15.05
C LEU A 252 -9.12 3.89 -14.52
N ILE A 253 -9.09 4.16 -13.21
CA ILE A 253 -9.92 5.21 -12.59
C ILE A 253 -9.49 6.60 -13.08
N ALA A 254 -8.20 6.83 -13.32
CA ALA A 254 -7.69 8.08 -13.85
C ALA A 254 -8.33 8.48 -15.20
N GLU A 255 -8.65 7.49 -16.05
CA GLU A 255 -9.27 7.69 -17.37
C GLU A 255 -10.77 7.99 -17.30
N LEU A 256 -11.43 7.82 -16.14
CA LEU A 256 -12.85 8.11 -16.00
C LEU A 256 -13.08 9.63 -15.93
N PRO A 257 -14.26 10.14 -16.39
CA PRO A 257 -14.63 11.54 -16.24
C PRO A 257 -14.61 12.01 -14.79
N ASP A 258 -14.18 13.25 -14.52
CA ASP A 258 -14.07 13.80 -13.17
C ASP A 258 -15.42 13.95 -12.49
N GLU A 259 -16.49 14.19 -13.25
CA GLU A 259 -17.87 14.34 -12.79
C GLU A 259 -18.51 12.99 -12.44
N GLU A 260 -17.98 11.88 -12.93
CA GLU A 260 -18.55 10.56 -12.66
C GLU A 260 -18.46 10.22 -11.18
N ARG A 261 -19.63 9.94 -10.57
CA ARG A 261 -19.69 9.60 -9.15
C ARG A 261 -19.12 8.22 -8.89
N ILE A 262 -17.90 8.18 -8.35
CA ILE A 262 -17.18 6.96 -8.01
C ILE A 262 -17.26 6.76 -6.50
N ILE A 263 -17.62 5.55 -6.06
CA ILE A 263 -17.56 5.17 -4.66
C ILE A 263 -16.61 3.99 -4.51
N THR A 264 -15.61 4.13 -3.63
CA THR A 264 -14.68 3.05 -3.31
C THR A 264 -14.96 2.47 -1.94
N ILE A 265 -14.71 1.17 -1.79
CA ILE A 265 -14.79 0.47 -0.51
C ILE A 265 -13.51 -0.34 -0.35
N GLU A 266 -12.78 -0.04 0.70
CA GLU A 266 -11.46 -0.58 0.99
C GLU A 266 -11.37 -0.98 2.46
N GLY A 267 -10.64 -2.03 2.80
CA GLY A 267 -10.30 -2.33 4.19
C GLY A 267 -9.27 -1.34 4.77
N ARG A 268 -8.55 -0.64 3.91
CA ARG A 268 -7.62 0.46 4.21
C ARG A 268 -7.57 1.39 3.00
N PHE A 269 -7.37 2.67 3.20
CA PHE A 269 -7.22 3.64 2.10
C PHE A 269 -5.90 3.41 1.34
N GLU A 270 -5.86 2.38 0.48
CA GLU A 270 -4.71 2.10 -0.38
C GLU A 270 -4.75 2.91 -1.68
N MET A 271 -5.93 3.16 -2.23
CA MET A 271 -6.06 3.90 -3.49
C MET A 271 -5.85 5.40 -3.33
N MET A 272 -6.19 5.99 -2.18
CA MET A 272 -5.99 7.42 -1.90
C MET A 272 -6.46 8.33 -3.05
N LEU A 273 -7.64 8.05 -3.62
CA LEU A 273 -8.11 8.69 -4.85
C LEU A 273 -8.38 10.18 -4.66
N GLY A 274 -8.97 10.58 -3.53
CA GLY A 274 -9.22 11.99 -3.22
C GLY A 274 -7.95 12.81 -3.10
N ARG A 275 -6.84 12.20 -2.69
CA ARG A 275 -5.51 12.85 -2.66
C ARG A 275 -4.90 12.97 -4.05
N ASP A 276 -4.95 11.89 -4.83
CA ASP A 276 -4.21 11.77 -6.09
C ASP A 276 -4.99 12.30 -7.29
N PHE A 277 -6.32 12.37 -7.16
CA PHE A 277 -7.24 12.92 -8.18
C PHE A 277 -8.23 13.89 -7.53
N PRO A 278 -7.80 15.07 -7.07
CA PRO A 278 -8.62 15.99 -6.29
C PRO A 278 -9.81 16.60 -7.07
N SER A 279 -9.80 16.53 -8.41
CA SER A 279 -10.89 16.96 -9.27
C SER A 279 -12.03 15.95 -9.38
N LYS A 280 -11.75 14.65 -9.10
CA LYS A 280 -12.75 13.59 -9.27
C LYS A 280 -13.81 13.57 -8.18
N ASN A 281 -15.05 13.27 -8.60
CA ASN A 281 -16.19 13.10 -7.68
C ASN A 281 -16.14 11.72 -7.00
N VAL A 282 -15.25 11.56 -6.02
CA VAL A 282 -15.00 10.30 -5.32
C VAL A 282 -15.46 10.35 -3.87
N VAL A 283 -16.06 9.25 -3.41
CA VAL A 283 -16.27 8.96 -1.98
C VAL A 283 -15.51 7.69 -1.64
N GLU A 284 -14.61 7.79 -0.68
CA GLU A 284 -13.79 6.67 -0.22
C GLU A 284 -14.32 6.18 1.13
N TYR A 285 -14.72 4.90 1.20
CA TYR A 285 -15.09 4.22 2.44
C TYR A 285 -13.96 3.33 2.91
N MET A 286 -13.61 3.45 4.19
CA MET A 286 -12.77 2.47 4.88
C MET A 286 -13.67 1.54 5.69
N ALA A 287 -13.69 0.27 5.32
CA ALA A 287 -14.44 -0.77 6.03
C ALA A 287 -13.57 -1.40 7.12
N ASP A 288 -14.15 -1.63 8.28
CA ASP A 288 -13.54 -2.32 9.41
C ASP A 288 -14.43 -3.50 9.82
N GLU A 289 -13.98 -4.72 9.55
CA GLU A 289 -14.77 -5.93 9.84
C GLU A 289 -14.89 -6.24 11.34
N GLU A 290 -14.05 -5.65 12.18
CA GLU A 290 -14.13 -5.76 13.63
C GLU A 290 -15.16 -4.79 14.23
N ASP A 291 -15.51 -3.71 13.53
CA ASP A 291 -16.52 -2.73 13.95
C ASP A 291 -17.87 -2.97 13.25
N ALA A 292 -18.87 -3.38 14.02
CA ALA A 292 -20.21 -3.71 13.51
C ALA A 292 -20.90 -2.57 12.73
N TYR A 293 -20.53 -1.31 12.99
CA TYR A 293 -21.12 -0.14 12.33
C TYR A 293 -20.38 0.26 11.05
N HIS A 294 -19.11 -0.14 10.89
CA HIS A 294 -18.24 0.27 9.79
C HIS A 294 -17.82 -0.89 8.88
N ARG A 295 -18.47 -2.04 8.97
CA ARG A 295 -18.21 -3.19 8.12
C ARG A 295 -18.50 -2.91 6.66
N SER A 296 -17.87 -3.67 5.76
CA SER A 296 -18.07 -3.58 4.30
C SER A 296 -19.55 -3.62 3.90
N ASP A 297 -20.36 -4.45 4.53
CA ASP A 297 -21.79 -4.53 4.21
C ASP A 297 -22.57 -3.23 4.57
N GLN A 298 -22.17 -2.51 5.60
CA GLN A 298 -22.75 -1.21 5.93
C GLN A 298 -22.24 -0.13 4.97
N ALA A 299 -20.95 -0.12 4.65
CA ALA A 299 -20.36 0.79 3.66
C ALA A 299 -21.09 0.66 2.31
N PHE A 300 -21.33 -0.56 1.82
CA PHE A 300 -22.09 -0.81 0.59
C PHE A 300 -23.54 -0.29 0.66
N LYS A 301 -24.24 -0.53 1.77
CA LYS A 301 -25.62 -0.02 1.94
C LYS A 301 -25.68 1.49 1.87
N LEU A 302 -24.70 2.17 2.45
CA LEU A 302 -24.59 3.63 2.40
C LEU A 302 -24.16 4.10 1.00
N ALA A 303 -23.19 3.44 0.39
CA ALA A 303 -22.74 3.71 -0.97
C ALA A 303 -23.92 3.74 -1.96
N LEU A 304 -24.77 2.71 -1.95
CA LEU A 304 -25.95 2.62 -2.82
C LEU A 304 -26.97 3.76 -2.64
N ARG A 305 -26.94 4.46 -1.50
CA ARG A 305 -27.80 5.62 -1.22
C ARG A 305 -27.18 6.96 -1.66
N GLN A 306 -25.92 6.95 -2.10
CA GLN A 306 -25.18 8.13 -2.53
C GLN A 306 -25.08 8.25 -4.05
N SER A 307 -26.00 7.59 -4.77
CA SER A 307 -26.12 7.64 -6.24
C SER A 307 -24.82 7.31 -6.98
N PRO A 308 -24.16 6.17 -6.70
CA PRO A 308 -22.94 5.81 -7.39
C PRO A 308 -23.20 5.52 -8.86
N GLN A 309 -22.35 6.05 -9.73
CA GLN A 309 -22.32 5.67 -11.13
C GLN A 309 -21.35 4.50 -11.35
N ARG A 310 -20.31 4.40 -10.51
CA ARG A 310 -19.43 3.23 -10.42
C ARG A 310 -19.12 2.88 -8.96
N ILE A 311 -19.00 1.59 -8.70
CA ILE A 311 -18.57 1.07 -7.41
C ILE A 311 -17.26 0.33 -7.62
N ILE A 312 -16.25 0.77 -6.92
CA ILE A 312 -14.91 0.17 -6.94
C ILE A 312 -14.69 -0.53 -5.60
N HIS A 313 -14.62 -1.84 -5.62
CA HIS A 313 -14.26 -2.61 -4.44
C HIS A 313 -12.82 -3.04 -4.56
N ALA A 314 -11.94 -2.55 -3.69
CA ALA A 314 -10.51 -2.76 -3.82
C ALA A 314 -10.15 -4.25 -3.88
N GLU A 315 -10.80 -5.06 -3.05
CA GLU A 315 -10.62 -6.50 -3.03
C GLU A 315 -11.87 -7.18 -2.46
N ILE A 316 -12.48 -8.08 -3.22
CA ILE A 316 -13.59 -8.90 -2.72
C ILE A 316 -13.03 -9.95 -1.74
N ARG A 317 -13.65 -9.98 -0.56
CA ARG A 317 -13.40 -10.98 0.49
C ARG A 317 -14.73 -11.56 0.95
N ASP A 318 -14.68 -12.65 1.67
CA ASP A 318 -15.78 -13.48 2.16
C ASP A 318 -17.18 -12.84 2.23
N LEU A 319 -17.40 -11.94 3.18
CA LEU A 319 -18.73 -11.42 3.48
C LEU A 319 -19.21 -10.32 2.51
N ASP A 320 -18.30 -9.65 1.81
CA ASP A 320 -18.62 -8.54 0.90
C ASP A 320 -19.10 -9.02 -0.45
N ALA A 321 -18.72 -10.22 -0.86
CA ALA A 321 -18.99 -10.79 -2.18
C ALA A 321 -20.47 -10.71 -2.56
N ASN A 322 -21.36 -11.08 -1.66
CA ASN A 322 -22.80 -11.04 -1.89
C ASN A 322 -23.32 -9.64 -2.21
N ILE A 323 -22.80 -8.61 -1.56
CA ILE A 323 -23.30 -7.25 -1.75
C ILE A 323 -22.73 -6.67 -3.03
N TYR A 324 -21.46 -6.93 -3.33
CA TYR A 324 -20.85 -6.52 -4.59
C TYR A 324 -21.57 -7.16 -5.79
N VAL A 325 -21.83 -8.46 -5.75
CA VAL A 325 -22.61 -9.18 -6.78
C VAL A 325 -24.00 -8.55 -6.97
N ARG A 326 -24.66 -8.16 -5.88
CA ARG A 326 -25.96 -7.46 -5.96
C ARG A 326 -25.85 -6.09 -6.59
N ALA A 327 -24.79 -5.33 -6.29
CA ALA A 327 -24.57 -4.02 -6.89
C ALA A 327 -24.40 -4.15 -8.41
N CYS A 328 -23.48 -4.99 -8.88
CA CYS A 328 -23.24 -5.22 -10.30
C CYS A 328 -24.49 -5.73 -11.04
N THR A 329 -25.29 -6.63 -10.42
CA THR A 329 -26.50 -7.20 -11.05
C THR A 329 -27.74 -6.30 -10.99
N ARG A 330 -27.67 -5.12 -10.36
CA ARG A 330 -28.78 -4.17 -10.20
C ARG A 330 -28.57 -2.84 -10.90
N GLY A 331 -27.66 -2.78 -11.86
CA GLY A 331 -27.51 -1.64 -12.75
C GLY A 331 -26.28 -0.77 -12.49
N HIS A 332 -25.39 -1.14 -11.57
CA HIS A 332 -24.11 -0.45 -11.39
C HIS A 332 -23.03 -1.06 -12.32
N SER A 333 -23.20 -0.84 -13.63
CA SER A 333 -22.25 -1.28 -14.67
C SER A 333 -20.99 -0.41 -14.66
N GLY A 334 -19.85 -1.01 -15.07
CA GLY A 334 -18.54 -0.36 -15.03
C GLY A 334 -17.86 -0.43 -13.67
N SER A 335 -18.37 -1.26 -12.75
CA SER A 335 -17.75 -1.53 -11.46
C SER A 335 -16.45 -2.34 -11.63
N MET A 336 -15.51 -2.15 -10.71
CA MET A 336 -14.20 -2.81 -10.75
C MET A 336 -13.86 -3.42 -9.39
N THR A 337 -13.15 -4.54 -9.43
CA THR A 337 -12.66 -5.19 -8.21
C THR A 337 -11.40 -6.00 -8.46
N THR A 338 -10.70 -6.38 -7.39
CA THR A 338 -9.67 -7.42 -7.43
C THR A 338 -10.14 -8.67 -6.69
N VAL A 339 -9.63 -9.83 -7.09
CA VAL A 339 -9.90 -11.12 -6.45
C VAL A 339 -8.61 -11.91 -6.38
N HIS A 340 -8.40 -12.64 -5.30
CA HIS A 340 -7.35 -13.65 -5.23
C HIS A 340 -7.82 -14.94 -5.91
N ALA A 341 -7.36 -15.15 -7.14
CA ALA A 341 -7.55 -16.38 -7.91
C ALA A 341 -6.28 -16.68 -8.70
N ASN A 342 -6.05 -17.95 -8.99
CA ASN A 342 -4.88 -18.37 -9.75
C ASN A 342 -5.05 -18.16 -11.26
N ARG A 343 -6.29 -18.23 -11.76
CA ARG A 343 -6.65 -18.14 -13.17
C ARG A 343 -7.96 -17.37 -13.31
N LEU A 344 -8.15 -16.73 -14.46
CA LEU A 344 -9.40 -15.99 -14.74
C LEU A 344 -10.62 -16.91 -14.75
N GLU A 345 -10.49 -18.15 -15.21
CA GLU A 345 -11.57 -19.14 -15.24
C GLU A 345 -12.11 -19.46 -13.84
N ASP A 346 -11.26 -19.40 -12.81
CA ASP A 346 -11.59 -19.77 -11.43
C ASP A 346 -12.33 -18.63 -10.70
N VAL A 347 -12.27 -17.40 -11.22
CA VAL A 347 -12.81 -16.20 -10.54
C VAL A 347 -14.31 -16.30 -10.25
N PRO A 348 -15.19 -16.68 -11.20
CA PRO A 348 -16.62 -16.77 -10.92
C PRO A 348 -16.97 -17.79 -9.83
N GLU A 349 -16.25 -18.92 -9.79
CA GLU A 349 -16.43 -19.94 -8.76
C GLU A 349 -15.92 -19.44 -7.40
N ALA A 350 -14.75 -18.84 -7.35
CA ALA A 350 -14.19 -18.25 -6.13
C ALA A 350 -15.14 -17.21 -5.50
N ILE A 351 -15.72 -16.31 -6.31
CA ILE A 351 -16.71 -15.34 -5.81
C ILE A 351 -17.99 -16.06 -5.36
N THR A 352 -18.40 -17.14 -6.05
CA THR A 352 -19.55 -17.95 -5.65
C THR A 352 -19.33 -18.57 -4.29
N ASP A 353 -18.16 -19.15 -4.05
CA ASP A 353 -17.80 -19.75 -2.76
C ASP A 353 -17.88 -18.74 -1.63
N MET A 354 -17.31 -17.55 -1.83
CA MET A 354 -17.42 -16.44 -0.88
C MET A 354 -18.89 -16.06 -0.61
N CYS A 355 -19.71 -15.99 -1.64
CA CYS A 355 -21.14 -15.71 -1.49
C CYS A 355 -21.89 -16.81 -0.71
N MET A 356 -21.48 -18.06 -0.82
CA MET A 356 -22.10 -19.20 -0.14
C MET A 356 -21.79 -19.25 1.35
N LEU A 357 -20.72 -18.57 1.82
CA LEU A 357 -20.40 -18.46 3.25
C LEU A 357 -21.51 -17.79 4.08
N ASP A 358 -22.39 -17.02 3.45
CA ASP A 358 -23.59 -16.45 4.10
C ASP A 358 -24.63 -17.49 4.57
N GLY A 359 -24.48 -18.76 4.21
CA GLY A 359 -25.41 -19.84 4.59
C GLY A 359 -26.82 -19.74 3.98
N ARG A 360 -27.03 -18.90 2.98
CA ARG A 360 -28.37 -18.59 2.41
C ARG A 360 -28.84 -19.57 1.33
N GLY A 361 -28.46 -20.81 1.34
CA GLY A 361 -29.04 -21.86 0.51
C GLY A 361 -29.25 -21.51 -0.99
N MET A 362 -28.29 -20.79 -1.60
CA MET A 362 -28.34 -20.40 -3.02
C MET A 362 -27.91 -21.58 -3.92
N ASN A 363 -28.46 -21.66 -5.12
CA ASN A 363 -27.97 -22.61 -6.12
C ASN A 363 -26.63 -22.09 -6.67
N ALA A 364 -25.55 -22.83 -6.41
CA ALA A 364 -24.19 -22.45 -6.78
C ALA A 364 -24.03 -22.23 -8.29
N GLU A 365 -24.46 -23.17 -9.12
CA GLU A 365 -24.35 -23.11 -10.59
C GLU A 365 -25.06 -21.86 -11.15
N ARG A 366 -26.28 -21.59 -10.69
CA ARG A 366 -27.04 -20.41 -11.09
C ARG A 366 -26.35 -19.11 -10.65
N LEU A 367 -25.73 -19.12 -9.48
CA LEU A 367 -24.99 -17.97 -8.95
C LEU A 367 -23.71 -17.75 -9.75
N THR A 368 -22.92 -18.79 -9.98
CA THR A 368 -21.68 -18.73 -10.79
C THR A 368 -21.95 -18.22 -12.19
N LYS A 369 -23.01 -18.71 -12.84
CA LYS A 369 -23.46 -18.21 -14.15
C LYS A 369 -23.79 -16.71 -14.12
N ARG A 370 -24.50 -16.23 -13.10
CA ARG A 370 -24.80 -14.80 -12.94
C ARG A 370 -23.54 -13.97 -12.71
N ILE A 371 -22.62 -14.45 -11.89
CA ILE A 371 -21.35 -13.77 -11.64
C ILE A 371 -20.56 -13.66 -12.93
N THR A 372 -20.45 -14.74 -13.70
CA THR A 372 -19.77 -14.76 -15.00
C THR A 372 -20.34 -13.69 -15.95
N HIS A 373 -21.67 -13.59 -16.05
CA HIS A 373 -22.30 -12.70 -17.02
C HIS A 373 -22.39 -11.22 -16.60
N TYR A 374 -22.41 -10.92 -15.31
CA TYR A 374 -22.76 -9.59 -14.83
C TYR A 374 -21.76 -8.99 -13.84
N VAL A 375 -20.80 -9.74 -13.34
CA VAL A 375 -19.86 -9.26 -12.32
C VAL A 375 -18.44 -9.29 -12.84
N THR A 376 -18.09 -10.34 -13.55
CA THR A 376 -16.73 -10.60 -14.06
C THR A 376 -16.69 -10.58 -15.58
N GLU A 377 -17.39 -9.61 -16.22
CA GLU A 377 -17.55 -9.59 -17.69
C GLU A 377 -16.19 -9.60 -18.40
N ILE A 378 -15.25 -8.78 -17.95
CA ILE A 378 -13.88 -8.74 -18.47
C ILE A 378 -12.90 -9.01 -17.32
N GLY A 379 -12.06 -10.02 -17.54
CA GLY A 379 -10.96 -10.36 -16.64
C GLY A 379 -9.62 -9.82 -17.13
N ILE A 380 -8.83 -9.29 -16.20
CA ILE A 380 -7.45 -8.84 -16.45
C ILE A 380 -6.53 -9.59 -15.49
N GLU A 381 -5.52 -10.23 -16.03
CA GLU A 381 -4.51 -10.94 -15.24
C GLU A 381 -3.19 -10.17 -15.28
N MET A 382 -2.66 -9.87 -14.08
CA MET A 382 -1.38 -9.21 -13.89
C MET A 382 -0.32 -10.21 -13.46
N SER A 383 0.85 -10.13 -14.04
CA SER A 383 1.99 -11.00 -13.71
C SER A 383 3.28 -10.19 -13.56
N TYR A 384 4.26 -10.79 -12.89
CA TYR A 384 5.61 -10.27 -12.84
C TYR A 384 6.50 -11.17 -13.71
N LEU A 385 6.86 -10.71 -14.89
CA LEU A 385 7.58 -11.46 -15.90
C LEU A 385 8.77 -10.63 -16.40
N ASN A 386 9.90 -11.27 -16.63
CA ASN A 386 11.10 -10.64 -17.18
C ASN A 386 11.52 -9.34 -16.43
N GLY A 387 11.39 -9.35 -15.08
CA GLY A 387 11.76 -8.22 -14.23
C GLY A 387 10.78 -7.04 -14.23
N ARG A 388 9.58 -7.19 -14.79
CA ARG A 388 8.56 -6.14 -14.87
C ARG A 388 7.14 -6.65 -14.61
N ARG A 389 6.26 -5.74 -14.25
CA ARG A 389 4.83 -6.00 -14.12
C ARG A 389 4.18 -5.87 -15.50
N VAL A 390 3.46 -6.91 -15.93
CA VAL A 390 2.79 -6.94 -17.23
C VAL A 390 1.33 -7.38 -17.10
N ILE A 391 0.48 -6.89 -17.97
CA ILE A 391 -0.82 -7.51 -18.23
C ILE A 391 -0.54 -8.79 -19.01
N SER A 392 -0.65 -9.93 -18.35
CA SER A 392 -0.39 -11.23 -18.97
C SER A 392 -1.58 -11.71 -19.80
N ARG A 393 -2.81 -11.30 -19.43
CA ARG A 393 -4.02 -11.74 -20.12
C ARG A 393 -5.15 -10.72 -19.95
N ILE A 394 -5.95 -10.53 -20.99
CA ILE A 394 -7.27 -9.89 -20.94
C ILE A 394 -8.23 -10.77 -21.71
N GLY A 395 -9.40 -11.05 -21.12
CA GLY A 395 -10.39 -11.87 -21.77
C GLY A 395 -11.81 -11.63 -21.28
N GLU A 396 -12.76 -12.01 -22.12
CA GLU A 396 -14.18 -12.03 -21.83
C GLU A 396 -14.53 -13.33 -21.11
N LEU A 397 -15.13 -13.22 -19.92
CA LEU A 397 -15.61 -14.39 -19.18
C LEU A 397 -16.97 -14.80 -19.73
N CYS A 398 -17.05 -16.04 -20.15
CA CYS A 398 -18.20 -16.64 -20.80
C CYS A 398 -18.67 -17.87 -20.03
N TRP A 399 -19.94 -18.25 -20.23
CA TRP A 399 -20.52 -19.44 -19.63
C TRP A 399 -20.95 -20.43 -20.72
N LYS A 400 -20.44 -21.64 -20.67
CA LYS A 400 -20.80 -22.72 -21.60
C LYS A 400 -20.71 -24.07 -20.91
N ASP A 401 -21.64 -24.98 -21.23
CA ASP A 401 -21.65 -26.37 -20.77
C ASP A 401 -21.52 -26.55 -19.25
N GLY A 402 -22.14 -25.62 -18.47
CA GLY A 402 -22.14 -25.69 -17.01
C GLY A 402 -20.87 -25.08 -16.33
N GLN A 403 -19.97 -24.45 -17.08
CA GLN A 403 -18.74 -23.91 -16.55
C GLN A 403 -18.36 -22.56 -17.15
N ALA A 404 -17.58 -21.79 -16.40
CA ALA A 404 -16.98 -20.56 -16.89
C ALA A 404 -15.76 -20.88 -17.77
N TYR A 405 -15.59 -20.12 -18.84
CA TYR A 405 -14.37 -20.13 -19.66
C TYR A 405 -14.02 -18.72 -20.07
N VAL A 406 -12.80 -18.50 -20.52
CA VAL A 406 -12.31 -17.18 -20.94
C VAL A 406 -12.01 -17.18 -22.44
N SER A 407 -12.60 -16.22 -23.15
CA SER A 407 -12.23 -15.88 -24.52
C SER A 407 -11.11 -14.86 -24.47
N ASP A 408 -9.87 -15.28 -24.75
CA ASP A 408 -8.68 -14.42 -24.66
C ASP A 408 -8.63 -13.39 -25.76
N TRP A 409 -8.82 -12.12 -25.42
CA TRP A 409 -8.61 -11.00 -26.34
C TRP A 409 -7.12 -10.61 -26.44
N VAL A 410 -6.40 -10.75 -25.31
CA VAL A 410 -4.99 -10.43 -25.20
C VAL A 410 -4.28 -11.52 -24.40
N ARG A 411 -3.11 -11.92 -24.87
CA ARG A 411 -2.22 -12.83 -24.15
C ARG A 411 -0.77 -12.42 -24.34
N PHE A 412 -0.02 -12.33 -23.25
CA PHE A 412 1.42 -12.07 -23.32
C PHE A 412 2.16 -13.35 -23.68
N ASP A 413 3.05 -13.27 -24.67
CA ASP A 413 3.97 -14.33 -25.06
C ASP A 413 5.36 -14.02 -24.49
N GLU A 414 5.80 -14.86 -23.55
CA GLU A 414 7.10 -14.66 -22.88
C GLU A 414 8.28 -14.84 -23.84
N THR A 415 8.14 -15.69 -24.86
CA THR A 415 9.19 -15.96 -25.85
C THR A 415 9.39 -14.77 -26.80
N LEU A 416 8.28 -14.21 -27.27
CA LEU A 416 8.28 -13.01 -28.10
C LEU A 416 8.48 -11.73 -27.28
N ASN A 417 8.27 -11.82 -25.95
CA ASN A 417 8.25 -10.70 -25.02
C ASN A 417 7.29 -9.58 -25.47
N ASP A 418 6.14 -9.97 -26.04
CA ASP A 418 5.11 -9.09 -26.58
C ASP A 418 3.71 -9.73 -26.49
N TRP A 419 2.66 -8.97 -26.85
CA TRP A 419 1.27 -9.40 -26.73
C TRP A 419 0.72 -9.93 -28.03
N MET A 420 0.00 -11.08 -27.94
CA MET A 420 -0.81 -11.68 -28.98
C MET A 420 -2.29 -11.40 -28.76
N TYR A 421 -3.07 -11.48 -29.82
CA TYR A 421 -4.51 -11.21 -29.84
C TYR A 421 -5.28 -12.43 -30.39
N PRO A 422 -5.42 -13.51 -29.58
CA PRO A 422 -5.88 -14.81 -30.10
C PRO A 422 -7.36 -14.83 -30.48
N SER A 423 -8.21 -14.03 -29.82
CA SER A 423 -9.65 -13.99 -30.12
C SER A 423 -10.16 -12.56 -30.31
N GLN A 424 -11.27 -12.44 -31.02
CA GLN A 424 -12.03 -11.21 -31.11
C GLN A 424 -13.10 -11.17 -30.00
N PRO A 425 -13.57 -9.99 -29.54
CA PRO A 425 -14.72 -9.85 -28.69
C PRO A 425 -15.94 -10.63 -29.24
N SER A 426 -16.79 -11.16 -28.37
CA SER A 426 -18.08 -11.72 -28.79
C SER A 426 -18.92 -10.65 -29.54
N VAL A 427 -19.93 -11.10 -30.29
CA VAL A 427 -20.81 -10.17 -31.03
C VAL A 427 -21.44 -9.13 -30.09
N SER A 428 -21.85 -9.55 -28.91
CA SER A 428 -22.43 -8.65 -27.89
C SER A 428 -21.40 -7.67 -27.33
N ALA A 429 -20.18 -8.14 -27.03
CA ALA A 429 -19.11 -7.30 -26.53
C ALA A 429 -18.65 -6.32 -27.60
N ALA A 430 -18.49 -6.76 -28.86
CA ALA A 430 -18.11 -5.89 -29.97
C ALA A 430 -19.12 -4.76 -30.21
N ALA A 431 -20.41 -5.08 -30.19
CA ALA A 431 -21.48 -4.09 -30.32
C ALA A 431 -21.44 -3.04 -29.19
N ARG A 432 -21.17 -3.49 -27.95
CA ARG A 432 -21.08 -2.61 -26.79
C ARG A 432 -19.81 -1.75 -26.82
N LEU A 433 -18.68 -2.29 -27.27
CA LEU A 433 -17.43 -1.52 -27.45
C LEU A 433 -17.60 -0.42 -28.52
N SER A 434 -18.31 -0.72 -29.63
CA SER A 434 -18.57 0.27 -30.68
C SER A 434 -19.49 1.40 -30.19
N ALA A 435 -20.55 1.06 -29.44
CA ALA A 435 -21.47 2.05 -28.90
C ALA A 435 -20.85 2.96 -27.82
N GLY A 436 -19.84 2.46 -27.10
CA GLY A 436 -19.08 3.25 -26.12
C GLY A 436 -18.07 4.22 -26.75
N GLY A 437 -17.60 3.95 -27.98
CA GLY A 437 -16.65 4.80 -28.71
C GLY A 437 -17.29 6.02 -29.38
N ASP A 438 -18.59 6.01 -29.63
CA ASP A 438 -19.29 7.12 -30.29
C ASP A 438 -19.66 8.29 -29.35
N ASN A 439 -19.31 8.20 -28.05
CA ASN A 439 -19.61 9.25 -27.08
C ASN A 439 -18.44 10.24 -26.85
N ASP A 440 -17.32 10.08 -27.55
CA ASP A 440 -16.13 10.95 -27.43
C ASP A 440 -15.91 11.91 -28.61
N GLU A 441 -16.99 12.20 -29.43
CA GLU A 441 -16.97 13.28 -30.44
C GLU A 441 -17.70 14.55 -29.98
#